data_74a1e55881e93db13d16af0266eb8251
#
_entry.id   74a1e55881e93db13d16af0266eb8251
#
_cell.length_a   1.000
_cell.length_b   1.000
_cell.length_c   1.000
_cell.angle_alpha   90.00
_cell.angle_beta   90.00
_cell.angle_gamma   90.00
#
_symmetry.space_group_name_H-M   'P 1'
#
loop_
_entity.id
_entity.type
_entity.pdbx_description
1 polymer ?
#
loop_
_entity_poly.entity_id
_entity_poly.type
_entity_poly.pdbx_seq_one_letter_code
_entity_poly.pdbx_strand_id
1 'polypeptide(L)'
;MTKSRVLLANVHIMMAYAFRSLERIDDAPRSTAEFEHLHDLLAEIIVSETSRQVKRGLDHGYREETRELQTVRGRIDLQGSIRQRSFVRGELVCRYDEFVADTDMNRAVRATVLLLARHGNVAPQRREALARLLPFFAGVRAVNPQAIRWKDLQLNRINASYRWLLAACELTVKGLLPT
;
A
#
# COMPACT_ATOMS: atom_id res chain seq x y z
N MET A 1 -32.96 7.01 -11.76
CA MET A 1 -31.94 6.27 -10.97
C MET A 1 -31.22 5.16 -11.76
N THR A 2 -31.63 4.80 -12.96
CA THR A 2 -31.08 3.66 -13.75
C THR A 2 -29.77 3.97 -14.50
N LYS A 3 -29.54 5.22 -14.91
CA LYS A 3 -28.33 5.59 -15.69
C LYS A 3 -27.02 5.46 -14.90
N SER A 4 -27.01 5.69 -13.59
CA SER A 4 -25.80 5.62 -12.77
C SER A 4 -25.32 4.17 -12.55
N ARG A 5 -26.24 3.22 -12.42
CA ARG A 5 -25.95 1.78 -12.27
C ARG A 5 -25.30 1.18 -13.52
N VAL A 6 -25.81 1.55 -14.71
CA VAL A 6 -25.26 1.08 -15.99
C VAL A 6 -23.84 1.62 -16.21
N LEU A 7 -23.57 2.86 -15.80
CA LEU A 7 -22.24 3.48 -15.92
C LEU A 7 -21.20 2.78 -15.02
N LEU A 8 -21.59 2.43 -13.80
CA LEU A 8 -20.71 1.72 -12.83
C LEU A 8 -20.39 0.30 -13.29
N ALA A 9 -21.40 -0.44 -13.78
CA ALA A 9 -21.18 -1.77 -14.35
C ALA A 9 -20.26 -1.70 -15.58
N ASN A 10 -20.41 -0.70 -16.44
CA ASN A 10 -19.56 -0.51 -17.61
C ASN A 10 -18.13 -0.12 -17.24
N VAL A 11 -17.94 0.74 -16.23
CA VAL A 11 -16.59 1.07 -15.70
C VAL A 11 -15.93 -0.19 -15.11
N HIS A 12 -16.67 -1.01 -14.38
CA HIS A 12 -16.17 -2.29 -13.89
C HIS A 12 -15.74 -3.23 -15.02
N ILE A 13 -16.60 -3.38 -16.04
CA ILE A 13 -16.30 -4.22 -17.21
C ILE A 13 -15.13 -3.65 -18.00
N MET A 14 -15.05 -2.34 -18.19
CA MET A 14 -13.92 -1.69 -18.88
C MET A 14 -12.62 -1.84 -18.08
N MET A 15 -12.66 -1.68 -16.76
CA MET A 15 -11.52 -1.93 -15.91
C MET A 15 -11.13 -3.42 -15.98
N ALA A 16 -12.06 -4.35 -15.81
CA ALA A 16 -11.82 -5.78 -15.91
C ALA A 16 -11.30 -6.18 -17.31
N TYR A 17 -11.77 -5.54 -18.38
CA TYR A 17 -11.29 -5.77 -19.74
C TYR A 17 -9.88 -5.20 -19.96
N ALA A 18 -9.61 -3.98 -19.53
CA ALA A 18 -8.28 -3.38 -19.55
C ALA A 18 -7.29 -4.24 -18.73
N PHE A 19 -7.76 -4.81 -17.64
CA PHE A 19 -7.01 -5.69 -16.76
C PHE A 19 -6.75 -7.06 -17.40
N ARG A 20 -7.72 -7.66 -18.06
CA ARG A 20 -7.55 -8.92 -18.78
C ARG A 20 -6.63 -8.83 -20.00
N SER A 21 -6.62 -7.69 -20.68
CA SER A 21 -5.77 -7.52 -21.86
C SER A 21 -4.28 -7.39 -21.52
N LEU A 22 -3.94 -7.07 -20.26
CA LEU A 22 -2.57 -6.84 -19.82
C LEU A 22 -1.95 -8.02 -19.05
N GLU A 23 -2.75 -8.90 -18.45
CA GLU A 23 -2.28 -10.15 -17.83
C GLU A 23 -3.36 -11.22 -17.98
N ARG A 24 -2.97 -12.45 -18.34
CA ARG A 24 -3.82 -13.65 -18.27
C ARG A 24 -4.20 -13.92 -16.81
N ILE A 25 -5.29 -13.35 -16.35
CA ILE A 25 -5.80 -13.57 -14.99
C ILE A 25 -6.99 -14.51 -15.10
N ASP A 26 -6.78 -15.78 -14.70
CA ASP A 26 -7.82 -16.81 -14.62
C ASP A 26 -8.85 -16.60 -13.48
N ASP A 27 -8.63 -15.61 -12.60
CA ASP A 27 -9.47 -15.34 -11.42
C ASP A 27 -9.99 -13.88 -11.38
N ALA A 28 -10.80 -13.48 -12.35
CA ALA A 28 -11.60 -12.28 -12.17
C ALA A 28 -12.69 -12.56 -11.11
N PRO A 29 -12.91 -11.68 -10.11
CA PRO A 29 -13.99 -11.86 -9.15
C PRO A 29 -15.32 -11.91 -9.91
N ARG A 30 -15.94 -13.09 -9.94
CA ARG A 30 -17.23 -13.37 -10.58
C ARG A 30 -18.42 -12.91 -9.74
N SER A 31 -18.22 -11.92 -8.86
CA SER A 31 -19.33 -11.43 -8.08
C SER A 31 -20.08 -10.36 -8.89
N THR A 32 -21.29 -10.71 -9.34
CA THR A 32 -22.32 -9.77 -9.77
C THR A 32 -22.84 -8.96 -8.57
N ALA A 33 -21.93 -8.53 -7.68
CA ALA A 33 -22.29 -7.71 -6.55
C ALA A 33 -22.84 -6.37 -7.05
N GLU A 34 -24.03 -6.03 -6.63
CA GLU A 34 -24.61 -4.73 -6.88
C GLU A 34 -23.84 -3.68 -6.09
N PHE A 35 -23.18 -2.77 -6.80
CA PHE A 35 -22.50 -1.63 -6.20
C PHE A 35 -23.39 -0.40 -6.32
N GLU A 36 -23.68 0.23 -5.19
CA GLU A 36 -24.46 1.48 -5.17
C GLU A 36 -23.59 2.68 -5.56
N HIS A 37 -22.31 2.63 -5.23
CA HIS A 37 -21.36 3.71 -5.43
C HIS A 37 -20.03 3.23 -6.03
N LEU A 38 -19.37 4.09 -6.81
CA LEU A 38 -18.03 3.84 -7.35
C LEU A 38 -17.01 3.51 -6.26
N HIS A 39 -17.10 4.18 -5.11
CA HIS A 39 -16.21 3.97 -3.98
C HIS A 39 -16.33 2.57 -3.38
N ASP A 40 -17.53 2.01 -3.43
CA ASP A 40 -17.80 0.66 -2.96
C ASP A 40 -17.17 -0.40 -3.88
N LEU A 41 -17.25 -0.17 -5.20
CA LEU A 41 -16.55 -0.99 -6.19
C LEU A 41 -15.02 -0.91 -6.02
N LEU A 42 -14.47 0.29 -5.85
CA LEU A 42 -13.04 0.48 -5.64
C LEU A 42 -12.58 -0.19 -4.34
N ALA A 43 -13.40 -0.13 -3.29
CA ALA A 43 -13.13 -0.82 -2.03
C ALA A 43 -13.03 -2.34 -2.23
N GLU A 44 -13.95 -2.96 -3.00
CA GLU A 44 -13.89 -4.40 -3.31
C GLU A 44 -12.60 -4.78 -4.05
N ILE A 45 -12.23 -4.01 -5.07
CA ILE A 45 -11.00 -4.22 -5.84
C ILE A 45 -9.79 -4.13 -4.90
N ILE A 46 -9.72 -3.10 -4.06
CA ILE A 46 -8.60 -2.88 -3.14
C ILE A 46 -8.54 -3.96 -2.07
N VAL A 47 -9.68 -4.42 -1.54
CA VAL A 47 -9.72 -5.55 -0.60
C VAL A 47 -9.14 -6.82 -1.25
N SER A 48 -9.61 -7.15 -2.46
CA SER A 48 -9.18 -8.35 -3.19
C SER A 48 -7.68 -8.30 -3.50
N GLU A 49 -7.21 -7.20 -4.12
CA GLU A 49 -5.82 -7.08 -4.54
C GLU A 49 -4.86 -6.96 -3.35
N THR A 50 -5.24 -6.21 -2.29
CA THR A 50 -4.44 -6.12 -1.07
C THR A 50 -4.36 -7.48 -0.37
N SER A 51 -5.47 -8.22 -0.28
CA SER A 51 -5.48 -9.57 0.30
C SER A 51 -4.57 -10.53 -0.47
N ARG A 52 -4.58 -10.45 -1.81
CA ARG A 52 -3.69 -11.23 -2.68
C ARG A 52 -2.23 -10.85 -2.44
N GLN A 53 -1.93 -9.55 -2.33
CA GLN A 53 -0.58 -9.08 -2.08
C GLN A 53 -0.08 -9.47 -0.69
N VAL A 54 -0.91 -9.39 0.36
CA VAL A 54 -0.57 -9.85 1.71
C VAL A 54 -0.24 -11.35 1.72
N LYS A 55 -1.00 -12.18 1.00
CA LYS A 55 -0.71 -13.63 0.86
C LYS A 55 0.61 -13.92 0.15
N ARG A 56 1.01 -13.08 -0.81
CA ARG A 56 2.30 -13.19 -1.52
C ARG A 56 3.48 -12.66 -0.71
N GLY A 57 3.20 -11.84 0.29
CA GLY A 57 4.15 -11.05 1.06
C GLY A 57 4.16 -9.59 0.60
N LEU A 58 4.31 -8.69 1.55
CA LEU A 58 4.46 -7.27 1.26
C LEU A 58 5.81 -6.99 0.58
N ASP A 59 5.87 -5.91 -0.19
CA ASP A 59 7.13 -5.42 -0.73
C ASP A 59 8.09 -5.02 0.41
N HIS A 60 9.37 -5.30 0.22
CA HIS A 60 10.41 -4.94 1.16
C HIS A 60 11.51 -4.18 0.43
N GLY A 61 12.07 -3.20 1.10
CA GLY A 61 13.21 -2.42 0.64
C GLY A 61 14.29 -2.30 1.69
N TYR A 62 15.50 -2.04 1.24
CA TYR A 62 16.60 -1.71 2.14
C TYR A 62 16.49 -0.24 2.54
N ARG A 63 16.60 0.00 3.84
CA ARG A 63 16.65 1.34 4.43
C ARG A 63 17.88 1.47 5.29
N GLU A 64 18.70 2.48 5.02
CA GLU A 64 19.85 2.78 5.86
C GLU A 64 19.35 3.29 7.22
N GLU A 65 19.80 2.61 8.27
CA GLU A 65 19.55 2.96 9.67
C GLU A 65 20.86 3.33 10.35
N THR A 66 20.78 4.35 11.21
CA THR A 66 21.89 4.73 12.08
C THR A 66 21.40 4.66 13.52
N ARG A 67 21.94 3.75 14.30
CA ARG A 67 21.54 3.53 15.71
C ARG A 67 22.72 3.28 16.60
N GLU A 68 22.57 3.61 17.87
CA GLU A 68 23.46 3.18 18.94
C GLU A 68 23.15 1.73 19.29
N LEU A 69 24.16 0.86 19.24
CA LEU A 69 24.02 -0.58 19.47
C LEU A 69 25.14 -1.08 20.36
N GLN A 70 24.82 -2.02 21.26
CA GLN A 70 25.80 -2.74 22.07
C GLN A 70 26.58 -3.79 21.26
N THR A 71 26.01 -4.24 20.14
CA THR A 71 26.64 -5.19 19.21
C THR A 71 26.89 -4.53 17.88
N VAL A 72 28.08 -4.64 17.34
CA VAL A 72 28.43 -4.06 16.01
C VAL A 72 27.59 -4.68 14.93
N ARG A 73 26.93 -3.81 14.15
CA ARG A 73 26.18 -4.18 12.96
C ARG A 73 26.49 -3.21 11.81
N GLY A 74 26.88 -3.75 10.68
CA GLY A 74 27.22 -2.93 9.51
C GLY A 74 28.51 -2.12 9.71
N ARG A 75 28.49 -0.84 9.41
CA ARG A 75 29.62 0.08 9.50
C ARG A 75 29.54 0.91 10.79
N ILE A 76 30.66 0.98 11.53
CA ILE A 76 30.77 1.81 12.73
C ILE A 76 30.97 3.28 12.28
N ASP A 77 30.18 4.19 12.82
CA ASP A 77 30.39 5.63 12.76
C ASP A 77 31.16 6.09 14.02
N LEU A 78 32.50 6.10 13.92
CA LEU A 78 33.35 6.51 15.02
C LEU A 78 33.12 7.97 15.42
N GLN A 79 32.93 8.88 14.44
CA GLN A 79 32.68 10.29 14.77
C GLN A 79 31.35 10.48 15.49
N GLY A 80 30.31 9.78 15.03
CA GLY A 80 29.01 9.74 15.70
C GLY A 80 29.14 9.22 17.13
N SER A 81 29.86 8.11 17.31
CA SER A 81 30.07 7.48 18.61
C SER A 81 30.82 8.40 19.61
N ILE A 82 31.84 9.12 19.14
CA ILE A 82 32.56 10.10 19.96
C ILE A 82 31.66 11.27 20.33
N ARG A 83 30.98 11.85 19.34
CA ARG A 83 30.09 13.03 19.52
C ARG A 83 28.95 12.75 20.48
N GLN A 84 28.37 11.54 20.41
CA GLN A 84 27.26 11.13 21.27
C GLN A 84 27.71 10.49 22.56
N ARG A 85 29.05 10.34 22.78
CA ARG A 85 29.65 9.66 23.94
C ARG A 85 29.05 8.26 24.15
N SER A 86 28.69 7.55 23.08
CA SER A 86 28.05 6.23 23.18
C SER A 86 28.96 5.19 23.80
N PHE A 87 30.28 5.32 23.66
CA PHE A 87 31.27 4.45 24.32
C PHE A 87 31.11 4.40 25.84
N VAL A 88 30.70 5.49 26.49
CA VAL A 88 30.49 5.53 27.95
C VAL A 88 29.38 4.59 28.38
N ARG A 89 28.43 4.31 27.47
CA ARG A 89 27.31 3.36 27.68
C ARG A 89 27.62 1.96 27.18
N GLY A 90 28.84 1.72 26.67
CA GLY A 90 29.18 0.44 26.02
C GLY A 90 28.50 0.23 24.66
N GLU A 91 28.15 1.33 23.97
CA GLU A 91 27.45 1.32 22.70
C GLU A 91 28.29 1.96 21.60
N LEU A 92 28.02 1.57 20.34
CA LEU A 92 28.63 2.15 19.16
C LEU A 92 27.54 2.65 18.23
N VAL A 93 27.74 3.82 17.62
CA VAL A 93 26.88 4.27 16.52
C VAL A 93 27.21 3.42 15.30
N CYS A 94 26.24 2.62 14.86
CA CYS A 94 26.35 1.75 13.70
C CYS A 94 25.41 2.21 12.59
N ARG A 95 25.90 2.17 11.36
CA ARG A 95 25.14 2.42 10.15
C ARG A 95 25.01 1.09 9.38
N TYR A 96 23.76 0.69 9.11
CA TYR A 96 23.48 -0.57 8.45
C TYR A 96 22.19 -0.50 7.64
N ASP A 97 22.08 -1.38 6.65
CA ASP A 97 20.84 -1.52 5.89
C ASP A 97 19.89 -2.50 6.59
N GLU A 98 18.66 -2.05 6.78
CA GLU A 98 17.59 -2.88 7.32
C GLU A 98 16.56 -3.18 6.24
N PHE A 99 16.20 -4.46 6.10
CA PHE A 99 15.22 -4.91 5.13
C PHE A 99 13.82 -4.79 5.74
N VAL A 100 13.06 -3.79 5.31
CA VAL A 100 11.81 -3.38 5.95
C VAL A 100 10.65 -3.35 4.97
N ALA A 101 9.44 -3.63 5.49
CA ALA A 101 8.19 -3.49 4.72
C ALA A 101 7.73 -2.01 4.58
N ASP A 102 8.40 -1.05 5.23
CA ASP A 102 8.05 0.37 5.17
C ASP A 102 8.52 1.02 3.86
N THR A 103 8.01 0.52 2.73
CA THR A 103 8.25 1.04 1.37
C THR A 103 7.19 2.05 0.96
N ASP A 104 7.49 2.90 -0.03
CA ASP A 104 6.53 3.89 -0.52
C ASP A 104 5.28 3.25 -1.13
N MET A 105 5.42 2.07 -1.75
CA MET A 105 4.29 1.30 -2.27
C MET A 105 3.36 0.84 -1.14
N ASN A 106 3.92 0.24 -0.08
CA ASN A 106 3.12 -0.20 1.05
C ASN A 106 2.48 0.96 1.81
N ARG A 107 3.17 2.11 1.89
CA ARG A 107 2.60 3.35 2.47
C ARG A 107 1.40 3.84 1.66
N ALA A 108 1.50 3.82 0.32
CA ALA A 108 0.41 4.20 -0.57
C ALA A 108 -0.80 3.27 -0.39
N VAL A 109 -0.59 1.97 -0.38
CA VAL A 109 -1.66 0.97 -0.13
C VAL A 109 -2.31 1.20 1.23
N ARG A 110 -1.51 1.30 2.32
CA ARG A 110 -2.02 1.54 3.67
C ARG A 110 -2.86 2.81 3.76
N ALA A 111 -2.38 3.91 3.16
CA ALA A 111 -3.08 5.18 3.17
C ALA A 111 -4.45 5.08 2.46
N THR A 112 -4.51 4.39 1.32
CA THR A 112 -5.74 4.18 0.57
C THR A 112 -6.72 3.27 1.32
N VAL A 113 -6.25 2.18 1.92
CA VAL A 113 -7.06 1.28 2.75
C VAL A 113 -7.68 2.05 3.92
N LEU A 114 -6.90 2.89 4.61
CA LEU A 114 -7.41 3.75 5.70
C LEU A 114 -8.45 4.77 5.22
N LEU A 115 -8.23 5.36 4.04
CA LEU A 115 -9.15 6.33 3.45
C LEU A 115 -10.51 5.71 3.18
N LEU A 116 -10.54 4.55 2.50
CA LEU A 116 -11.77 3.83 2.17
C LEU A 116 -12.47 3.23 3.40
N ALA A 117 -11.71 2.72 4.36
CA ALA A 117 -12.29 2.16 5.59
C ALA A 117 -13.09 3.20 6.40
N ARG A 118 -12.82 4.50 6.18
CA ARG A 118 -13.52 5.61 6.84
C ARG A 118 -14.55 6.29 5.94
N HIS A 119 -14.65 5.90 4.68
CA HIS A 119 -15.51 6.57 3.71
C HIS A 119 -16.97 6.14 3.84
N GLY A 120 -17.90 7.11 3.93
CA GLY A 120 -19.31 6.84 4.17
C GLY A 120 -20.04 6.08 3.05
N ASN A 121 -19.58 6.24 1.79
CA ASN A 121 -20.17 5.59 0.61
C ASN A 121 -19.57 4.19 0.32
N VAL A 122 -18.89 3.59 1.30
CA VAL A 122 -18.42 2.21 1.25
C VAL A 122 -19.28 1.36 2.18
N ALA A 123 -19.80 0.25 1.70
CA ALA A 123 -20.65 -0.66 2.47
C ALA A 123 -19.94 -1.13 3.75
N PRO A 124 -20.68 -1.27 4.88
CA PRO A 124 -20.09 -1.64 6.18
C PRO A 124 -19.22 -2.89 6.12
N GLN A 125 -19.66 -3.92 5.38
CA GLN A 125 -18.93 -5.19 5.22
C GLN A 125 -17.56 -4.98 4.56
N ARG A 126 -17.48 -4.09 3.55
CA ARG A 126 -16.22 -3.76 2.87
C ARG A 126 -15.31 -2.91 3.73
N ARG A 127 -15.88 -1.97 4.49
CA ARG A 127 -15.11 -1.19 5.48
C ARG A 127 -14.47 -2.10 6.53
N GLU A 128 -15.21 -3.08 7.00
CA GLU A 128 -14.69 -4.07 7.93
C GLU A 128 -13.59 -4.94 7.29
N ALA A 129 -13.80 -5.40 6.04
CA ALA A 129 -12.78 -6.15 5.30
C ALA A 129 -11.49 -5.34 5.11
N LEU A 130 -11.60 -4.04 4.77
CA LEU A 130 -10.45 -3.13 4.70
C LEU A 130 -9.76 -2.97 6.06
N ALA A 131 -10.53 -2.82 7.13
CA ALA A 131 -9.98 -2.70 8.49
C ALA A 131 -9.20 -3.94 8.92
N ARG A 132 -9.65 -5.14 8.53
CA ARG A 132 -8.94 -6.42 8.79
C ARG A 132 -7.58 -6.52 8.07
N LEU A 133 -7.33 -5.71 7.05
CA LEU A 133 -6.04 -5.69 6.35
C LEU A 133 -5.00 -4.80 7.05
N LEU A 134 -5.42 -3.82 7.85
CA LEU A 134 -4.53 -2.84 8.48
C LEU A 134 -3.46 -3.45 9.39
N PRO A 135 -3.71 -4.52 10.17
CA PRO A 135 -2.68 -5.15 10.99
C PRO A 135 -1.46 -5.63 10.21
N PHE A 136 -1.63 -6.06 8.95
CA PHE A 136 -0.52 -6.48 8.10
C PHE A 136 0.43 -5.33 7.75
N PHE A 137 -0.03 -4.09 7.87
CA PHE A 137 0.75 -2.86 7.65
C PHE A 137 1.23 -2.21 8.95
N ALA A 138 1.27 -2.93 10.08
CA ALA A 138 1.66 -2.35 11.38
C ALA A 138 3.06 -1.70 11.35
N GLY A 139 4.02 -2.32 10.64
CA GLY A 139 5.37 -1.80 10.46
C GLY A 139 5.53 -0.74 9.37
N VAL A 140 4.46 -0.36 8.66
CA VAL A 140 4.48 0.62 7.58
C VAL A 140 4.02 1.98 8.11
N ARG A 141 4.76 3.06 7.81
CA ARG A 141 4.40 4.42 8.28
C ARG A 141 3.09 4.91 7.65
N ALA A 142 2.29 5.60 8.45
CA ALA A 142 1.14 6.33 7.93
C ALA A 142 1.60 7.59 7.17
N VAL A 143 1.03 7.82 5.98
CA VAL A 143 1.30 9.01 5.17
C VAL A 143 -0.02 9.67 4.78
N ASN A 144 0.04 10.96 4.52
CA ASN A 144 -1.12 11.64 3.93
C ASN A 144 -1.33 11.14 2.50
N PRO A 145 -2.52 10.64 2.12
CA PRO A 145 -2.81 10.18 0.77
C PRO A 145 -2.51 11.24 -0.31
N GLN A 146 -2.72 12.54 -0.03
CA GLN A 146 -2.45 13.63 -0.95
C GLN A 146 -0.94 13.86 -1.19
N ALA A 147 -0.09 13.47 -0.24
CA ALA A 147 1.36 13.64 -0.35
C ALA A 147 2.03 12.50 -1.13
N ILE A 148 1.27 11.49 -1.58
CA ILE A 148 1.82 10.34 -2.31
C ILE A 148 2.23 10.78 -3.72
N ARG A 149 3.52 10.62 -4.02
CA ARG A 149 4.08 10.88 -5.35
C ARG A 149 3.99 9.64 -6.21
N TRP A 150 2.83 9.41 -6.81
CA TRP A 150 2.51 8.20 -7.59
C TRP A 150 3.50 7.93 -8.73
N LYS A 151 4.03 9.00 -9.36
CA LYS A 151 5.00 8.89 -10.46
C LYS A 151 6.37 8.36 -10.02
N ASP A 152 6.70 8.51 -8.73
CA ASP A 152 7.99 8.09 -8.18
C ASP A 152 7.97 6.64 -7.71
N LEU A 153 6.80 5.98 -7.72
CA LEU A 153 6.65 4.57 -7.37
C LEU A 153 7.22 3.69 -8.48
N GLN A 154 8.43 3.19 -8.28
CA GLN A 154 9.13 2.39 -9.29
C GLN A 154 8.73 0.92 -9.21
N LEU A 155 8.11 0.42 -10.28
CA LEU A 155 7.80 -0.99 -10.45
C LEU A 155 8.95 -1.68 -11.19
N ASN A 156 9.37 -2.80 -10.66
CA ASN A 156 10.36 -3.69 -11.27
C ASN A 156 9.78 -5.11 -11.41
N ARG A 157 10.57 -6.08 -11.84
CA ARG A 157 10.11 -7.48 -12.01
C ARG A 157 9.67 -8.13 -10.69
N ILE A 158 10.28 -7.76 -9.58
CA ILE A 158 10.03 -8.38 -8.26
C ILE A 158 8.68 -7.90 -7.71
N ASN A 159 8.37 -6.60 -7.86
CA ASN A 159 7.16 -5.98 -7.33
C ASN A 159 6.09 -5.68 -8.39
N ALA A 160 6.21 -6.27 -9.59
CA ALA A 160 5.26 -6.09 -10.68
C ALA A 160 3.80 -6.41 -10.28
N SER A 161 3.59 -7.29 -9.30
CA SER A 161 2.29 -7.61 -8.74
C SER A 161 1.56 -6.42 -8.12
N TYR A 162 2.29 -5.38 -7.71
CA TYR A 162 1.71 -4.15 -7.16
C TYR A 162 1.07 -3.24 -8.22
N ARG A 163 1.39 -3.42 -9.51
CA ARG A 163 0.95 -2.51 -10.58
C ARG A 163 -0.54 -2.18 -10.51
N TRP A 164 -1.35 -3.21 -10.39
CA TRP A 164 -2.80 -3.09 -10.34
C TRP A 164 -3.31 -2.44 -9.08
N LEU A 165 -2.82 -2.93 -7.96
CA LEU A 165 -3.17 -2.42 -6.65
C LEU A 165 -2.85 -0.92 -6.56
N LEU A 166 -1.67 -0.49 -7.03
CA LEU A 166 -1.27 0.92 -7.02
C LEU A 166 -2.11 1.76 -7.99
N ALA A 167 -2.46 1.24 -9.17
CA ALA A 167 -3.35 1.95 -10.11
C ALA A 167 -4.74 2.15 -9.49
N ALA A 168 -5.30 1.15 -8.83
CA ALA A 168 -6.57 1.26 -8.11
C ALA A 168 -6.47 2.24 -6.93
N CYS A 169 -5.36 2.22 -6.19
CA CYS A 169 -5.10 3.16 -5.10
C CYS A 169 -5.01 4.60 -5.62
N GLU A 170 -4.25 4.85 -6.68
CA GLU A 170 -4.11 6.18 -7.29
C GLU A 170 -5.46 6.73 -7.75
N LEU A 171 -6.25 5.91 -8.46
CA LEU A 171 -7.58 6.29 -8.91
C LEU A 171 -8.50 6.64 -7.73
N THR A 172 -8.44 5.85 -6.67
CA THR A 172 -9.23 6.07 -5.44
C THR A 172 -8.86 7.38 -4.77
N VAL A 173 -7.58 7.61 -4.56
CA VAL A 173 -7.10 8.82 -3.85
C VAL A 173 -7.42 10.08 -4.66
N LYS A 174 -7.18 10.07 -5.98
CA LYS A 174 -7.50 11.21 -6.86
C LYS A 174 -9.01 11.44 -6.99
N GLY A 175 -9.82 10.39 -6.94
CA GLY A 175 -11.27 10.51 -7.01
C GLY A 175 -11.92 10.99 -5.71
N LEU A 176 -11.36 10.65 -4.57
CA LEU A 176 -11.87 11.03 -3.24
C LEU A 176 -11.29 12.34 -2.70
N LEU A 177 -10.08 12.67 -3.09
CA LEU A 177 -9.35 13.85 -2.63
C LEU A 177 -8.94 14.67 -3.86
N PRO A 178 -9.85 15.46 -4.44
CA PRO A 178 -9.51 16.35 -5.55
C PRO A 178 -8.43 17.33 -5.10
N THR A 179 -7.43 17.54 -5.95
CA THR A 179 -6.34 18.50 -5.79
C THR A 179 -6.83 19.93 -5.98
#